data_7fe3aed6ca237cc110e70c39bc73c676
#
_entry.id   7fe3aed6ca237cc110e70c39bc73c676
#
_cell.length_a   1.000
_cell.length_b   1.000
_cell.length_c   1.000
_cell.angle_alpha   90.00
_cell.angle_beta   90.00
_cell.angle_gamma   90.00
#
_symmetry.space_group_name_H-M   'P 1'
#
loop_
_entity.id
_entity.type
_entity.pdbx_description
1 polymer ?
#
loop_
_entity_poly.entity_id
_entity_poly.type
_entity_poly.pdbx_seq_one_letter_code
_entity_poly.pdbx_strand_id
1 'polypeptide(L)'
;MVDLAPSVQAKSTIGLPERLTMAEASATLARLAPLLQAATDPVLDASALREMDTAALALLLACQRQAAGQGRRLQLTGAPPKLKQLAQLYGVDALLGL
;
A
#
# COMPACT_ATOMS: atom_id res chain seq x y z
N MET A 1 30.19 -5.43 8.32
CA MET A 1 29.61 -5.39 8.07
C MET A 1 28.53 -5.37 7.72
N VAL A 2 28.49 -5.33 7.72
CA VAL A 2 27.65 -5.27 7.53
C VAL A 2 26.70 -5.42 7.01
N ASP A 3 26.75 -5.45 6.86
CA ASP A 3 26.02 -5.53 6.38
C ASP A 3 25.11 -5.75 6.12
N LEU A 4 25.23 -5.73 6.15
CA LEU A 4 24.42 -5.84 5.88
C LEU A 4 23.39 -5.80 5.63
N ALA A 5 23.43 -6.24 6.36
CA ALA A 5 22.42 -5.24 6.13
C ALA A 5 21.60 -5.41 4.86
N PRO A 6 22.19 -5.87 3.88
CA PRO A 6 21.51 -6.00 2.59
C PRO A 6 20.23 -6.81 2.65
N SER A 7 20.22 -7.83 3.44
CA SER A 7 19.03 -8.65 3.58
C SER A 7 17.86 -7.84 4.09
N VAL A 8 18.15 -6.80 4.83
CA VAL A 8 17.14 -5.93 5.39
C VAL A 8 16.33 -5.23 4.29
N GLN A 9 17.00 -4.99 3.17
CA GLN A 9 16.35 -4.25 2.08
C GLN A 9 15.46 -5.12 1.22
N ALA A 10 15.44 -6.41 1.46
CA ALA A 10 14.58 -7.29 0.68
C ALA A 10 13.11 -6.92 0.83
N LYS A 11 12.71 -6.51 2.04
CA LYS A 11 11.35 -6.06 2.28
C LYS A 11 11.37 -4.70 2.93
N SER A 12 10.56 -3.80 2.39
CA SER A 12 10.38 -2.47 2.95
C SER A 12 8.93 -2.32 3.34
N THR A 13 8.70 -2.18 4.64
CA THR A 13 7.34 -1.99 5.14
C THR A 13 7.05 -0.51 5.27
N ILE A 14 5.97 -0.08 4.64
CA ILE A 14 5.54 1.31 4.61
C ILE A 14 4.17 1.39 5.26
N GLY A 15 4.04 2.18 6.32
CA GLY A 15 2.79 2.31 7.03
C GLY A 15 1.81 3.23 6.33
N LEU A 16 0.56 2.83 6.27
CA LEU A 16 -0.53 3.70 5.82
C LEU A 16 -1.01 4.54 7.00
N PRO A 17 -1.55 5.74 6.75
CA PRO A 17 -2.04 6.60 7.82
C PRO A 17 -3.33 6.08 8.44
N GLU A 18 -3.75 6.70 9.54
CA GLU A 18 -5.03 6.38 10.16
C GLU A 18 -6.21 6.76 9.28
N ARG A 19 -6.07 7.85 8.53
CA ARG A 19 -7.13 8.37 7.68
C ARG A 19 -6.68 8.35 6.24
N LEU A 20 -7.49 7.73 5.41
CA LEU A 20 -7.22 7.68 3.98
C LEU A 20 -8.54 7.85 3.25
N THR A 21 -9.01 9.09 3.26
CA THR A 21 -10.19 9.51 2.54
C THR A 21 -9.78 10.39 1.38
N MET A 22 -10.76 10.89 0.65
CA MET A 22 -10.48 11.81 -0.45
C MET A 22 -9.63 12.99 -0.01
N ALA A 23 -9.77 13.42 1.25
CA ALA A 23 -9.03 14.59 1.76
C ALA A 23 -7.53 14.32 1.85
N GLU A 24 -7.12 13.09 2.16
CA GLU A 24 -5.72 12.74 2.36
C GLU A 24 -5.07 12.03 1.18
N ALA A 25 -5.87 11.53 0.24
CA ALA A 25 -5.38 10.59 -0.77
C ALA A 25 -4.22 11.16 -1.59
N SER A 26 -4.35 12.38 -2.06
CA SER A 26 -3.34 12.98 -2.93
C SER A 26 -2.02 13.16 -2.21
N ALA A 27 -2.05 13.70 -0.99
CA ALA A 27 -0.84 13.90 -0.19
C ALA A 27 -0.20 12.58 0.20
N THR A 28 -1.03 11.58 0.53
CA THR A 28 -0.54 10.26 0.89
C THR A 28 0.13 9.60 -0.29
N LEU A 29 -0.47 9.67 -1.48
CA LEU A 29 0.13 9.09 -2.67
C LEU A 29 1.46 9.75 -2.99
N ALA A 30 1.54 11.08 -2.87
CA ALA A 30 2.79 11.80 -3.10
C ALA A 30 3.89 11.35 -2.14
N ARG A 31 3.54 11.02 -0.91
CA ARG A 31 4.49 10.52 0.08
C ARG A 31 4.91 9.08 -0.23
N LEU A 32 3.98 8.25 -0.66
CA LEU A 32 4.25 6.83 -0.89
C LEU A 32 4.99 6.57 -2.19
N ALA A 33 4.74 7.36 -3.22
CA ALA A 33 5.29 7.08 -4.54
C ALA A 33 6.82 6.92 -4.55
N PRO A 34 7.60 7.85 -3.97
CA PRO A 34 9.05 7.66 -3.96
C PRO A 34 9.50 6.49 -3.10
N LEU A 35 8.78 6.20 -2.02
CA LEU A 35 9.12 5.06 -1.17
C LEU A 35 8.89 3.75 -1.90
N LEU A 36 7.80 3.65 -2.65
CA LEU A 36 7.53 2.46 -3.45
C LEU A 36 8.54 2.31 -4.57
N GLN A 37 8.95 3.42 -5.17
CA GLN A 37 9.92 3.38 -6.24
C GLN A 37 11.27 2.85 -5.76
N ALA A 38 11.67 3.22 -4.55
CA ALA A 38 12.94 2.81 -3.96
C ALA A 38 12.92 1.39 -3.39
N ALA A 39 11.72 0.87 -3.06
CA ALA A 39 11.62 -0.42 -2.39
C ALA A 39 11.78 -1.58 -3.37
N THR A 40 12.55 -2.58 -2.96
CA THR A 40 12.74 -3.78 -3.77
C THR A 40 11.52 -4.69 -3.66
N ASP A 41 10.98 -4.81 -2.47
CA ASP A 41 9.90 -5.75 -2.17
C ASP A 41 8.89 -5.03 -1.26
N PRO A 42 8.13 -4.09 -1.81
CA PRO A 42 7.32 -3.20 -0.98
C PRO A 42 6.15 -3.89 -0.30
N VAL A 43 5.95 -3.54 0.96
CA VAL A 43 4.83 -4.02 1.77
C VAL A 43 4.14 -2.79 2.34
N LEU A 44 2.85 -2.65 2.07
CA LEU A 44 2.04 -1.61 2.69
C LEU A 44 1.33 -2.20 3.91
N ASP A 45 1.54 -1.59 5.06
CA ASP A 45 0.92 -2.01 6.30
C ASP A 45 -0.29 -1.13 6.58
N ALA A 46 -1.47 -1.72 6.50
CA ALA A 46 -2.74 -1.02 6.66
C ALA A 46 -3.29 -1.14 8.09
N SER A 47 -2.50 -1.66 9.02
CA SER A 47 -3.02 -1.94 10.37
C SER A 47 -3.43 -0.69 11.14
N ALA A 48 -2.87 0.47 10.80
CA ALA A 48 -3.23 1.73 11.45
C ALA A 48 -4.47 2.40 10.84
N LEU A 49 -4.91 1.91 9.70
CA LEU A 49 -5.99 2.55 8.94
C LEU A 49 -7.32 2.39 9.65
N ARG A 50 -8.00 3.50 9.93
CA ARG A 50 -9.26 3.50 10.67
C ARG A 50 -10.39 4.19 9.89
N GLU A 51 -10.10 5.30 9.24
CA GLU A 51 -11.07 6.02 8.44
C GLU A 51 -10.70 5.94 6.97
N MET A 52 -11.65 5.54 6.13
CA MET A 52 -11.37 5.36 4.71
C MET A 52 -12.66 5.49 3.90
N ASP A 53 -12.50 5.84 2.65
CA ASP A 53 -13.57 5.79 1.67
C ASP A 53 -13.01 5.17 0.39
N THR A 54 -13.73 5.33 -0.73
CA THR A 54 -13.29 4.72 -1.99
C THR A 54 -11.97 5.30 -2.50
N ALA A 55 -11.56 6.48 -2.01
CA ALA A 55 -10.27 7.04 -2.38
C ALA A 55 -9.13 6.15 -1.88
N ALA A 56 -9.32 5.44 -0.76
CA ALA A 56 -8.33 4.48 -0.29
C ALA A 56 -8.11 3.37 -1.32
N LEU A 57 -9.18 2.85 -1.89
CA LEU A 57 -9.06 1.82 -2.92
C LEU A 57 -8.33 2.34 -4.15
N ALA A 58 -8.69 3.55 -4.58
CA ALA A 58 -8.04 4.16 -5.74
C ALA A 58 -6.55 4.34 -5.51
N LEU A 59 -6.17 4.78 -4.31
CA LEU A 59 -4.77 4.97 -3.96
C LEU A 59 -4.02 3.63 -3.96
N LEU A 60 -4.61 2.61 -3.36
CA LEU A 60 -3.98 1.30 -3.30
C LEU A 60 -3.81 0.69 -4.69
N LEU A 61 -4.80 0.88 -5.56
CA LEU A 61 -4.69 0.41 -6.94
C LEU A 61 -3.61 1.18 -7.71
N ALA A 62 -3.47 2.48 -7.45
CA ALA A 62 -2.40 3.27 -8.05
C ALA A 62 -1.02 2.78 -7.60
N CYS A 63 -0.89 2.44 -6.32
CA CYS A 63 0.35 1.87 -5.81
C CYS A 63 0.67 0.52 -6.45
N GLN A 64 -0.35 -0.31 -6.62
CA GLN A 64 -0.19 -1.60 -7.29
C GLN A 64 0.30 -1.41 -8.72
N ARG A 65 -0.30 -0.47 -9.45
CA ARG A 65 0.11 -0.20 -10.83
C ARG A 65 1.54 0.29 -10.90
N GLN A 66 1.93 1.15 -9.96
CA GLN A 66 3.30 1.66 -9.93
C GLN A 66 4.30 0.52 -9.71
N ALA A 67 4.02 -0.36 -8.75
CA ALA A 67 4.89 -1.50 -8.48
C ALA A 67 4.97 -2.43 -9.69
N ALA A 68 3.83 -2.72 -10.30
CA ALA A 68 3.78 -3.59 -11.47
C ALA A 68 4.56 -3.00 -12.64
N GLY A 69 4.51 -1.68 -12.82
CA GLY A 69 5.27 -1.00 -13.86
C GLY A 69 6.76 -1.13 -13.70
N GLN A 70 7.23 -1.45 -12.49
CA GLN A 70 8.64 -1.69 -12.19
C GLN A 70 8.97 -3.17 -12.07
N GLY A 71 8.04 -4.04 -12.46
CA GLY A 71 8.23 -5.47 -12.35
C GLY A 71 8.22 -5.98 -10.92
N ARG A 72 7.59 -5.24 -10.02
CA ARG A 72 7.55 -5.59 -8.60
C ARG A 72 6.14 -5.92 -8.17
N ARG A 73 6.04 -6.64 -7.07
CA ARG A 73 4.76 -7.04 -6.51
C ARG A 73 4.58 -6.34 -5.17
N LEU A 74 3.50 -5.60 -5.06
CA LEU A 74 3.16 -4.92 -3.83
C LEU A 74 2.33 -5.86 -2.95
N GLN A 75 2.74 -6.00 -1.69
CA GLN A 75 1.96 -6.73 -0.69
C GLN A 75 1.22 -5.74 0.19
N LEU A 76 0.02 -6.13 0.60
CA LEU A 76 -0.78 -5.35 1.52
C LEU A 76 -1.07 -6.20 2.75
N THR A 77 -0.66 -5.72 3.92
CA THR A 77 -0.83 -6.46 5.18
C THR A 77 -1.68 -5.65 6.16
N GLY A 78 -2.28 -6.36 7.11
CA GLY A 78 -3.02 -5.72 8.20
C GLY A 78 -4.29 -5.01 7.77
N ALA A 79 -4.87 -5.37 6.63
CA ALA A 79 -6.06 -4.72 6.13
C ALA A 79 -7.22 -4.88 7.11
N PRO A 80 -7.84 -3.77 7.57
CA PRO A 80 -8.98 -3.87 8.46
C PRO A 80 -10.20 -4.42 7.72
N PRO A 81 -11.16 -5.01 8.45
CA PRO A 81 -12.35 -5.60 7.81
C PRO A 81 -13.10 -4.64 6.91
N LYS A 82 -13.18 -3.38 7.28
CA LYS A 82 -13.87 -2.37 6.47
C LYS A 82 -13.22 -2.20 5.11
N LEU A 83 -11.88 -2.24 5.06
CA LEU A 83 -11.18 -2.13 3.79
C LEU A 83 -11.46 -3.34 2.91
N LYS A 84 -11.46 -4.53 3.50
CA LYS A 84 -11.79 -5.75 2.76
C LYS A 84 -13.20 -5.69 2.20
N GLN A 85 -14.14 -5.22 3.02
CA GLN A 85 -15.53 -5.10 2.60
C GLN A 85 -15.69 -4.13 1.44
N LEU A 86 -15.03 -2.97 1.51
CA LEU A 86 -15.06 -2.01 0.42
C LEU A 86 -14.46 -2.59 -0.85
N ALA A 87 -13.34 -3.28 -0.74
CA ALA A 87 -12.69 -3.89 -1.89
C ALA A 87 -13.59 -4.93 -2.55
N GLN A 88 -14.28 -5.74 -1.75
CA GLN A 88 -15.21 -6.73 -2.26
C GLN A 88 -16.41 -6.08 -2.94
N LEU A 89 -16.93 -5.03 -2.33
CA LEU A 89 -18.08 -4.32 -2.88
C LEU A 89 -17.79 -3.76 -4.29
N TYR A 90 -16.57 -3.29 -4.49
CA TYR A 90 -16.17 -2.72 -5.78
C TYR A 90 -15.44 -3.73 -6.67
N GLY A 91 -15.36 -4.98 -6.25
CA GLY A 91 -14.81 -6.05 -7.07
C GLY A 91 -13.31 -5.97 -7.31
N VAL A 92 -12.58 -5.33 -6.41
CA VAL A 92 -11.13 -5.17 -6.55
C VAL A 92 -10.32 -5.90 -5.48
N ASP A 93 -10.98 -6.73 -4.67
CA ASP A 93 -10.32 -7.46 -3.61
C ASP A 93 -9.19 -8.35 -4.12
N ALA A 94 -9.44 -9.07 -5.21
CA ALA A 94 -8.41 -9.94 -5.79
C ALA A 94 -7.20 -9.14 -6.27
N LEU A 95 -7.44 -7.97 -6.84
CA LEU A 95 -6.35 -7.11 -7.32
C LEU A 95 -5.47 -6.62 -6.18
N LEU A 96 -6.04 -6.46 -5.00
CA LEU A 96 -5.32 -5.97 -3.83
C LEU A 96 -4.83 -7.11 -2.93
N GLY A 97 -5.14 -8.35 -3.25
CA GLY A 97 -4.75 -9.49 -2.44
C GLY A 97 -5.54 -9.59 -1.15
N LEU A 98 -6.77 -9.17 -1.17
CA LEU A 98 -7.62 -9.18 0.02
C LEU A 98 -8.67 -10.28 0.02
#